data_95d9e416529856878738590c75abe258
#
_entry.id   95d9e416529856878738590c75abe258
#
_cell.length_a   1.000
_cell.length_b   1.000
_cell.length_c   1.000
_cell.angle_alpha   90.00
_cell.angle_beta   90.00
_cell.angle_gamma   90.00
#
_symmetry.space_group_name_H-M   'P 1'
#
loop_
_entity.id
_entity.type
_entity.pdbx_description
1 polymer ?
#
loop_
_entity_poly.entity_id
_entity_poly.type
_entity_poly.pdbx_seq_one_letter_code
_entity_poly.pdbx_strand_id
1 'polypeptide(L)'
;MPRLEEIQEMLKMMSEEDKDNLIQLLLNEKKKVRNDGYLLKLQNNYRCPHCSSNKINKNGTAHKNLPQFICRNCKKTYTIRTNTIFYYSKKNINVWRKYIELFSQGLALRKIVVEMDNKISLPTAFYWRHKILEGMKNFETKSHPHTATI
;
A
#
# COMPACT_ATOMS: atom_id res chain seq x y z
N MET A 1 -11.63 -16.70 -19.71
CA MET A 1 -11.73 -15.21 -19.60
C MET A 1 -12.01 -14.67 -20.98
N PRO A 2 -13.03 -13.84 -21.17
CA PRO A 2 -13.33 -13.21 -22.45
C PRO A 2 -12.14 -12.35 -22.90
N ARG A 3 -11.84 -12.38 -24.19
CA ARG A 3 -10.76 -11.58 -24.78
C ARG A 3 -11.16 -10.11 -24.78
N LEU A 4 -10.18 -9.22 -24.80
CA LEU A 4 -10.41 -7.77 -24.75
C LEU A 4 -11.34 -7.29 -25.86
N GLU A 5 -11.27 -7.92 -27.02
CA GLU A 5 -12.11 -7.65 -28.20
C GLU A 5 -13.58 -7.98 -27.95
N GLU A 6 -13.87 -9.13 -27.30
CA GLU A 6 -15.24 -9.53 -26.94
C GLU A 6 -15.87 -8.56 -25.94
N ILE A 7 -15.08 -8.06 -24.97
CA ILE A 7 -15.52 -7.04 -24.01
C ILE A 7 -15.81 -5.72 -24.72
N GLN A 8 -15.00 -5.33 -25.69
CA GLN A 8 -15.21 -4.10 -26.46
C GLN A 8 -16.48 -4.17 -27.32
N GLU A 9 -16.79 -5.33 -27.91
CA GLU A 9 -18.03 -5.54 -28.66
C GLU A 9 -19.24 -5.49 -27.75
N MET A 10 -19.21 -6.13 -26.59
CA MET A 10 -20.27 -6.07 -25.59
C MET A 10 -20.53 -4.63 -25.12
N LEU A 11 -19.51 -3.83 -24.87
CA LEU A 11 -19.63 -2.43 -24.49
C LEU A 11 -20.25 -1.54 -25.59
N LYS A 12 -20.02 -1.88 -26.86
CA LYS A 12 -20.65 -1.16 -27.98
C LYS A 12 -22.16 -1.42 -28.10
N MET A 13 -22.62 -2.60 -27.67
CA MET A 13 -24.03 -2.99 -27.72
C MET A 13 -24.83 -2.53 -26.48
N MET A 14 -24.17 -2.05 -25.44
CA MET A 14 -24.83 -1.55 -24.23
C MET A 14 -25.40 -0.15 -24.43
N SER A 15 -26.55 0.12 -23.78
CA SER A 15 -27.11 1.48 -23.72
C SER A 15 -26.19 2.41 -22.91
N GLU A 16 -26.29 3.73 -23.10
CA GLU A 16 -25.49 4.71 -22.31
C GLU A 16 -25.82 4.61 -20.80
N GLU A 17 -27.07 4.35 -20.46
CA GLU A 17 -27.52 4.17 -19.08
C GLU A 17 -26.89 2.92 -18.43
N ASP A 18 -26.77 1.81 -19.17
CA ASP A 18 -26.11 0.60 -18.69
C ASP A 18 -24.60 0.78 -18.54
N LYS A 19 -23.97 1.57 -19.43
CA LYS A 19 -22.55 1.94 -19.32
C LYS A 19 -22.30 2.76 -18.06
N ASP A 20 -23.14 3.75 -17.78
CA ASP A 20 -23.04 4.57 -16.56
C ASP A 20 -23.24 3.74 -15.30
N ASN A 21 -24.19 2.83 -15.29
CA ASN A 21 -24.41 1.88 -14.20
C ASN A 21 -23.19 0.97 -13.98
N LEU A 22 -22.60 0.45 -15.06
CA LEU A 22 -21.40 -0.38 -14.99
C LEU A 22 -20.21 0.40 -14.44
N ILE A 23 -20.03 1.66 -14.89
CA ILE A 23 -18.99 2.57 -14.37
C ILE A 23 -19.19 2.82 -12.88
N GLN A 24 -20.41 3.08 -12.43
CA GLN A 24 -20.72 3.27 -11.01
C GLN A 24 -20.47 2.01 -10.18
N LEU A 25 -20.80 0.82 -10.67
CA LEU A 25 -20.50 -0.44 -10.02
C LEU A 25 -18.99 -0.65 -9.89
N LEU A 26 -18.23 -0.44 -10.96
CA LEU A 26 -16.76 -0.57 -10.96
C LEU A 26 -16.08 0.47 -10.05
N LEU A 27 -16.62 1.70 -9.98
CA LEU A 27 -16.12 2.74 -9.07
C LEU A 27 -16.44 2.40 -7.61
N ASN A 28 -17.61 1.81 -7.33
CA ASN A 28 -17.97 1.38 -5.99
C ASN A 28 -17.17 0.16 -5.55
N GLU A 29 -16.91 -0.80 -6.43
CA GLU A 29 -16.00 -1.91 -6.15
C GLU A 29 -14.56 -1.42 -5.94
N LYS A 30 -14.07 -0.47 -6.76
CA LYS A 30 -12.76 0.16 -6.53
C LYS A 30 -12.69 0.90 -5.20
N LYS A 31 -13.78 1.54 -4.73
CA LYS A 31 -13.84 2.15 -3.40
C LYS A 31 -13.78 1.10 -2.29
N LYS A 32 -14.46 -0.04 -2.46
CA LYS A 32 -14.49 -1.15 -1.50
C LYS A 32 -13.16 -1.89 -1.46
N VAL A 33 -12.56 -2.15 -2.62
CA VAL A 33 -11.23 -2.77 -2.75
C VAL A 33 -10.09 -1.84 -2.27
N ARG A 34 -10.26 -0.51 -2.40
CA ARG A 34 -9.26 0.46 -1.91
C ARG A 34 -9.11 0.48 -0.40
N ASN A 35 -10.16 0.17 0.35
CA ASN A 35 -10.11 0.32 1.81
C ASN A 35 -9.89 -1.00 2.57
N ASP A 36 -10.37 -2.15 2.08
CA ASP A 36 -10.41 -3.35 2.92
C ASP A 36 -9.91 -4.65 2.23
N GLY A 37 -10.13 -4.82 0.94
CA GLY A 37 -9.95 -6.14 0.30
C GLY A 37 -8.50 -6.55 0.09
N TYR A 38 -7.64 -5.66 -0.36
CA TYR A 38 -6.20 -5.95 -0.54
C TYR A 38 -5.49 -6.11 0.80
N LEU A 39 -5.87 -5.29 1.76
CA LEU A 39 -5.32 -5.31 3.10
C LEU A 39 -5.81 -6.53 3.90
N LEU A 40 -7.07 -6.97 3.69
CA LEU A 40 -7.62 -8.18 4.29
C LEU A 40 -7.01 -9.46 3.69
N LYS A 41 -6.68 -9.47 2.40
CA LYS A 41 -5.97 -10.61 1.77
C LYS A 41 -4.54 -10.75 2.27
N LEU A 42 -3.86 -9.64 2.54
CA LEU A 42 -2.56 -9.67 3.23
C LEU A 42 -2.69 -10.12 4.69
N GLN A 43 -3.87 -9.98 5.32
CA GLN A 43 -4.11 -10.34 6.72
C GLN A 43 -4.18 -11.86 6.98
N ASN A 44 -4.50 -12.68 5.99
CA ASN A 44 -4.62 -14.14 6.19
C ASN A 44 -3.30 -14.83 6.54
N ASN A 45 -2.15 -14.14 6.37
CA ASN A 45 -0.82 -14.60 6.80
C ASN A 45 -0.18 -13.70 7.86
N TYR A 46 -0.98 -12.96 8.62
CA TYR A 46 -0.48 -11.99 9.56
C TYR A 46 0.17 -12.63 10.77
N ARG A 47 1.44 -12.31 10.93
CA ARG A 47 2.18 -12.52 12.18
C ARG A 47 2.41 -11.18 12.86
N CYS A 48 2.50 -11.20 14.17
CA CYS A 48 2.83 -10.00 14.94
C CYS A 48 4.17 -9.42 14.46
N PRO A 49 4.26 -8.13 14.06
CA PRO A 49 5.51 -7.51 13.60
C PRO A 49 6.56 -7.34 14.70
N HIS A 50 6.19 -7.58 15.97
CA HIS A 50 7.09 -7.46 17.12
C HIS A 50 7.66 -8.80 17.60
N CYS A 51 6.90 -9.89 17.52
CA CYS A 51 7.32 -11.20 18.07
C CYS A 51 6.98 -12.37 17.15
N SER A 52 6.52 -12.11 15.92
CA SER A 52 6.19 -13.12 14.90
C SER A 52 5.10 -14.12 15.29
N SER A 53 4.41 -13.93 16.42
CA SER A 53 3.30 -14.78 16.88
C SER A 53 2.10 -14.66 15.94
N ASN A 54 1.38 -15.75 15.73
CA ASN A 54 0.11 -15.78 14.99
C ASN A 54 -1.12 -15.55 15.89
N LYS A 55 -0.93 -15.45 17.21
CA LYS A 55 -2.01 -15.21 18.19
C LYS A 55 -2.40 -13.73 18.22
N ILE A 56 -3.28 -13.33 17.30
CA ILE A 56 -3.63 -11.94 17.04
C ILE A 56 -5.13 -11.74 17.20
N ASN A 57 -5.53 -10.65 17.87
CA ASN A 57 -6.92 -10.21 17.95
C ASN A 57 -7.09 -8.84 17.27
N LYS A 58 -8.28 -8.61 16.74
CA LYS A 58 -8.70 -7.26 16.35
C LYS A 58 -8.85 -6.39 17.60
N ASN A 59 -8.36 -5.15 17.53
CA ASN A 59 -8.40 -4.19 18.63
C ASN A 59 -8.94 -2.84 18.16
N GLY A 60 -10.11 -2.86 17.53
CA GLY A 60 -10.76 -1.66 17.02
C GLY A 60 -10.04 -1.03 15.83
N THR A 61 -10.09 0.29 15.78
CA THR A 61 -9.49 1.11 14.69
C THR A 61 -8.55 2.14 15.28
N ALA A 62 -7.42 2.32 14.64
CA ALA A 62 -6.49 3.40 14.91
C ALA A 62 -6.90 4.67 14.14
N HIS A 63 -6.11 5.73 14.29
CA HIS A 63 -6.29 6.99 13.58
C HIS A 63 -6.50 6.78 12.06
N LYS A 64 -7.44 7.51 11.47
CA LYS A 64 -7.86 7.41 10.04
C LYS A 64 -8.51 6.07 9.65
N ASN A 65 -9.27 5.48 10.56
CA ASN A 65 -10.01 4.24 10.34
C ASN A 65 -9.12 3.05 9.90
N LEU A 66 -7.85 3.03 10.31
CA LEU A 66 -6.98 1.89 10.08
C LEU A 66 -7.28 0.78 11.08
N PRO A 67 -7.51 -0.46 10.63
CA PRO A 67 -7.67 -1.59 11.54
C PRO A 67 -6.46 -1.72 12.46
N GLN A 68 -6.71 -1.83 13.76
CA GLN A 68 -5.71 -2.05 14.79
C GLN A 68 -5.81 -3.48 15.32
N PHE A 69 -4.67 -4.05 15.63
CA PHE A 69 -4.54 -5.40 16.17
C PHE A 69 -3.73 -5.40 17.46
N ILE A 70 -4.00 -6.37 18.30
CA ILE A 70 -3.22 -6.66 19.52
C ILE A 70 -2.69 -8.09 19.47
N CYS A 71 -1.42 -8.26 19.76
CA CYS A 71 -0.81 -9.57 19.91
C CYS A 71 -1.07 -10.13 21.29
N ARG A 72 -1.63 -11.34 21.40
CA ARG A 72 -1.85 -12.01 22.69
C ARG A 72 -0.56 -12.41 23.41
N ASN A 73 0.50 -12.64 22.62
CA ASN A 73 1.78 -13.08 23.16
C ASN A 73 2.58 -11.91 23.75
N CYS A 74 2.90 -10.88 22.97
CA CYS A 74 3.71 -9.75 23.44
C CYS A 74 2.90 -8.54 23.91
N LYS A 75 1.56 -8.58 23.86
CA LYS A 75 0.61 -7.55 24.30
C LYS A 75 0.73 -6.21 23.56
N LYS A 76 1.59 -6.10 22.52
CA LYS A 76 1.77 -4.89 21.74
C LYS A 76 0.65 -4.74 20.70
N THR A 77 0.19 -3.49 20.51
CA THR A 77 -0.75 -3.12 19.46
C THR A 77 0.00 -2.69 18.21
N TYR A 78 -0.60 -2.93 17.05
CA TYR A 78 -0.02 -2.55 15.77
C TYR A 78 -1.10 -2.39 14.70
N THR A 79 -0.75 -1.75 13.60
CA THR A 79 -1.57 -1.61 12.39
C THR A 79 -0.83 -2.21 11.21
N ILE A 80 -1.48 -2.31 10.06
CA ILE A 80 -0.85 -2.78 8.83
C ILE A 80 0.35 -1.92 8.36
N ARG A 81 0.44 -0.68 8.87
CA ARG A 81 1.56 0.23 8.55
C ARG A 81 2.77 0.02 9.46
N THR A 82 2.60 -0.71 10.56
CA THR A 82 3.69 -0.95 11.51
C THR A 82 4.82 -1.71 10.82
N ASN A 83 6.05 -1.25 11.00
CA ASN A 83 7.28 -1.76 10.37
C ASN A 83 7.27 -1.67 8.82
N THR A 84 6.47 -0.77 8.24
CA THR A 84 6.53 -0.44 6.82
C THR A 84 7.08 0.97 6.60
N ILE A 85 7.45 1.28 5.35
CA ILE A 85 7.88 2.64 4.97
C ILE A 85 6.80 3.69 5.23
N PHE A 86 5.54 3.30 5.35
CA PHE A 86 4.39 4.17 5.61
C PHE A 86 4.15 4.44 7.11
N TYR A 87 4.93 3.80 7.98
CA TYR A 87 4.80 3.97 9.43
C TYR A 87 5.06 5.43 9.84
N TYR A 88 4.21 5.98 10.71
CA TYR A 88 4.16 7.40 11.10
C TYR A 88 3.89 8.41 9.97
N SER A 89 3.58 7.98 8.75
CA SER A 89 3.23 8.94 7.70
C SER A 89 1.82 9.50 7.89
N LYS A 90 1.72 10.84 7.92
CA LYS A 90 0.44 11.57 7.90
C LYS A 90 -0.13 11.69 6.48
N LYS A 91 0.68 11.46 5.45
CA LYS A 91 0.28 11.61 4.05
C LYS A 91 -0.50 10.41 3.55
N ASN A 92 -1.38 10.65 2.57
CA ASN A 92 -2.17 9.62 1.92
C ASN A 92 -1.26 8.67 1.10
N ILE A 93 -1.69 7.42 0.95
CA ILE A 93 -1.00 6.40 0.15
C ILE A 93 -0.81 6.83 -1.32
N ASN A 94 -1.75 7.60 -1.88
CA ASN A 94 -1.63 8.10 -3.26
C ASN A 94 -0.47 9.10 -3.42
N VAL A 95 -0.19 9.91 -2.40
CA VAL A 95 0.96 10.82 -2.38
C VAL A 95 2.27 10.03 -2.36
N TRP A 96 2.32 8.94 -1.58
CA TRP A 96 3.44 8.01 -1.56
C TRP A 96 3.65 7.31 -2.89
N ARG A 97 2.56 6.85 -3.53
CA ARG A 97 2.62 6.19 -4.84
C ARG A 97 3.24 7.11 -5.89
N LYS A 98 2.75 8.36 -6.00
CA LYS A 98 3.32 9.34 -6.93
C LYS A 98 4.79 9.62 -6.64
N TYR A 99 5.17 9.73 -5.36
CA TYR A 99 6.57 9.91 -4.97
C TYR A 99 7.45 8.74 -5.40
N ILE A 100 7.02 7.50 -5.13
CA ILE A 100 7.78 6.29 -5.49
C ILE A 100 7.93 6.18 -7.01
N GLU A 101 6.89 6.50 -7.77
CA GLU A 101 6.92 6.51 -9.24
C GLU A 101 7.96 7.51 -9.76
N LEU A 102 7.93 8.76 -9.29
CA LEU A 102 8.91 9.79 -9.69
C LEU A 102 10.34 9.43 -9.22
N PHE A 103 10.46 8.84 -8.04
CA PHE A 103 11.73 8.38 -7.51
C PHE A 103 12.33 7.25 -8.34
N SER A 104 11.51 6.29 -8.81
CA SER A 104 11.96 5.18 -9.67
C SER A 104 12.46 5.64 -11.04
N GLN A 105 12.02 6.82 -11.51
CA GLN A 105 12.51 7.46 -12.73
C GLN A 105 13.89 8.14 -12.54
N GLY A 106 14.47 8.08 -11.36
CA GLY A 106 15.78 8.67 -11.07
C GLY A 106 15.79 10.20 -10.93
N LEU A 107 14.63 10.83 -10.76
CA LEU A 107 14.54 12.29 -10.67
C LEU A 107 15.21 12.83 -9.40
N ALA A 108 15.82 14.00 -9.52
CA ALA A 108 16.38 14.74 -8.37
C ALA A 108 15.26 15.16 -7.41
N LEU A 109 15.53 15.15 -6.10
CA LEU A 109 14.52 15.42 -5.06
C LEU A 109 13.79 16.75 -5.24
N ARG A 110 14.50 17.80 -5.66
CA ARG A 110 13.90 19.12 -5.93
C ARG A 110 12.88 19.03 -7.07
N LYS A 111 13.20 18.28 -8.14
CA LYS A 111 12.30 18.08 -9.27
C LYS A 111 11.07 17.26 -8.85
N ILE A 112 11.25 16.21 -8.04
CA ILE A 112 10.14 15.44 -7.48
C ILE A 112 9.18 16.34 -6.70
N VAL A 113 9.68 17.23 -5.85
CA VAL A 113 8.84 18.13 -5.04
C VAL A 113 8.00 19.03 -5.95
N VAL A 114 8.59 19.57 -7.02
CA VAL A 114 7.87 20.41 -8.01
C VAL A 114 6.81 19.60 -8.75
N GLU A 115 7.16 18.42 -9.26
CA GLU A 115 6.22 17.51 -9.96
C GLU A 115 5.07 17.01 -9.06
N MET A 116 5.24 17.08 -7.76
CA MET A 116 4.22 16.78 -6.76
C MET A 116 3.41 18.00 -6.33
N ASP A 117 3.47 19.11 -7.03
CA ASP A 117 2.79 20.37 -6.70
C ASP A 117 3.08 20.83 -5.26
N ASN A 118 4.31 20.65 -4.79
CA ASN A 118 4.74 20.98 -3.41
C ASN A 118 3.88 20.31 -2.30
N LYS A 119 3.21 19.19 -2.61
CA LYS A 119 2.42 18.42 -1.60
C LYS A 119 3.28 17.87 -0.47
N ILE A 120 4.58 17.79 -0.69
CA ILE A 120 5.60 17.45 0.31
C ILE A 120 6.73 18.48 0.25
N SER A 121 7.38 18.72 1.39
CA SER A 121 8.57 19.58 1.45
C SER A 121 9.83 18.80 1.04
N LEU A 122 10.89 19.53 0.67
CA LEU A 122 12.17 18.93 0.33
C LEU A 122 12.76 18.05 1.46
N PRO A 123 12.73 18.47 2.75
CA PRO A 123 13.14 17.60 3.86
C PRO A 123 12.31 16.31 3.95
N THR A 124 10.98 16.39 3.69
CA THR A 124 10.13 15.20 3.67
C THR A 124 10.52 14.26 2.52
N ALA A 125 10.79 14.80 1.34
CA ALA A 125 11.24 14.02 0.18
C ALA A 125 12.56 13.30 0.47
N PHE A 126 13.51 14.00 1.10
CA PHE A 126 14.79 13.43 1.53
C PHE A 126 14.59 12.28 2.54
N TYR A 127 13.78 12.51 3.57
CA TYR A 127 13.47 11.49 4.57
C TYR A 127 12.77 10.25 3.96
N TRP A 128 11.84 10.46 3.02
CA TRP A 128 11.16 9.37 2.32
C TRP A 128 12.11 8.54 1.45
N ARG A 129 13.06 9.20 0.79
CA ARG A 129 14.12 8.51 0.05
C ARG A 129 14.88 7.52 0.95
N HIS A 130 15.31 7.97 2.12
CA HIS A 130 16.02 7.10 3.06
C HIS A 130 15.17 5.93 3.55
N LYS A 131 13.90 6.18 3.87
CA LYS A 131 12.96 5.11 4.24
C LYS A 131 12.80 4.04 3.16
N ILE A 132 12.71 4.45 1.89
CA ILE A 132 12.58 3.52 0.76
C ILE A 132 13.86 2.71 0.63
N LEU A 133 15.03 3.34 0.63
CA LEU A 133 16.31 2.67 0.49
C LEU A 133 16.58 1.69 1.64
N GLU A 134 16.24 2.06 2.87
CA GLU A 134 16.32 1.17 4.03
C GLU A 134 15.36 -0.01 3.93
N GLY A 135 14.12 0.24 3.47
CA GLY A 135 13.14 -0.82 3.21
C GLY A 135 13.61 -1.82 2.17
N MET A 136 14.26 -1.35 1.10
CA MET A 136 14.82 -2.21 0.06
C MET A 136 15.98 -3.08 0.59
N LYS A 137 16.92 -2.52 1.36
CA LYS A 137 18.00 -3.28 2.00
C LYS A 137 17.47 -4.40 2.88
N ASN A 138 16.45 -4.10 3.69
CA ASN A 138 15.83 -5.09 4.57
C ASN A 138 15.08 -6.18 3.79
N PHE A 139 14.63 -5.90 2.59
CA PHE A 139 14.00 -6.89 1.69
C PHE A 139 15.07 -7.83 1.09
N GLU A 140 16.18 -7.30 0.60
CA GLU A 140 17.28 -8.08 0.04
C GLU A 140 17.88 -9.05 1.07
N THR A 141 18.11 -8.58 2.31
CA THR A 141 18.64 -9.43 3.38
C THR A 141 17.71 -10.57 3.79
N LYS A 142 16.38 -10.40 3.63
CA LYS A 142 15.40 -11.46 3.90
C LYS A 142 15.24 -12.42 2.73
N SER A 143 15.48 -11.98 1.51
CA SER A 143 15.34 -12.78 0.28
C SER A 143 16.53 -13.69 0.02
N HIS A 144 17.69 -13.35 0.56
CA HIS A 144 18.91 -14.16 0.51
C HIS A 144 19.42 -14.40 1.93
N PRO A 145 18.95 -15.47 2.62
CA PRO A 145 19.65 -15.93 3.81
C PRO A 145 21.04 -16.37 3.34
N HIS A 146 22.08 -15.69 3.86
CA HIS A 146 23.46 -16.04 3.62
C HIS A 146 23.65 -17.55 3.80
N THR A 147 23.89 -18.28 2.71
CA THR A 147 24.57 -19.54 2.76
C THR A 147 25.98 -19.21 3.27
N ALA A 148 26.18 -19.37 4.57
CA ALA A 148 27.51 -19.39 5.15
C ALA A 148 28.23 -20.59 4.53
N THR A 149 29.12 -20.33 3.59
CA THR A 149 30.06 -21.30 3.12
C THR A 149 31.13 -21.41 4.21
N ILE A 150 31.25 -22.62 4.74
CA ILE A 150 32.30 -23.08 5.62
C ILE A 150 33.62 -23.08 4.84
#